data_ee3f7e660584b6811cfd6e5a00638a8c
#
_entry.id   ee3f7e660584b6811cfd6e5a00638a8c
#
_cell.length_a   1.000
_cell.length_b   1.000
_cell.length_c   1.000
_cell.angle_alpha   90.00
_cell.angle_beta   90.00
_cell.angle_gamma   90.00
#
_symmetry.space_group_name_H-M   'P 1'
#
loop_
_entity.id
_entity.type
_entity.pdbx_description
1 polymer ?
#
loop_
_entity_poly.entity_id
_entity_poly.type
_entity_poly.pdbx_seq_one_letter_code
_entity_poly.pdbx_strand_id
1 'polypeptide(L)'
;MRYSSAMDEKRDLLRHTLATLAYRTVRALEYAPESFANFDSAGRSPVQILAHMGDLFLWALSMAQGNPTWHNTQPIGWPQEQQRFFAALSAFDAYLASSSKVHAPIERLMQGPVTDALTHAGQLAMLRRLAGSPTRGENFYVAAITIGQINSVQPEPVKPF
;
A
#
# COMPACT_ATOMS: atom_id res chain seq x y z
N MET A 1 25.51 -4.14 -21.81
CA MET A 1 24.73 -4.67 -20.65
C MET A 1 25.17 -3.94 -19.40
N ARG A 2 24.30 -3.14 -18.75
CA ARG A 2 24.63 -2.63 -17.42
C ARG A 2 24.30 -3.75 -16.44
N TYR A 3 25.29 -4.25 -15.70
CA TYR A 3 25.04 -5.13 -14.56
C TYR A 3 24.28 -4.31 -13.53
N SER A 4 23.05 -4.72 -13.23
CA SER A 4 22.29 -4.16 -12.09
C SER A 4 23.08 -4.41 -10.82
N SER A 5 23.23 -3.41 -9.95
CA SER A 5 23.86 -3.63 -8.66
C SER A 5 22.89 -4.41 -7.75
N ALA A 6 23.43 -5.15 -6.77
CA ALA A 6 22.59 -5.83 -5.78
C ALA A 6 21.65 -4.86 -5.04
N MET A 7 22.00 -3.58 -4.94
CA MET A 7 21.16 -2.54 -4.38
C MET A 7 19.99 -2.19 -5.32
N ASP A 8 20.22 -2.14 -6.63
CA ASP A 8 19.18 -1.88 -7.62
C ASP A 8 18.17 -3.01 -7.65
N GLU A 9 18.63 -4.27 -7.57
CA GLU A 9 17.75 -5.45 -7.50
C GLU A 9 16.85 -5.43 -6.24
N LYS A 10 17.39 -5.04 -5.09
CA LYS A 10 16.60 -4.87 -3.86
C LYS A 10 15.58 -3.75 -3.97
N ARG A 11 15.95 -2.61 -4.58
CA ARG A 11 15.01 -1.51 -4.84
C ARG A 11 13.88 -1.97 -5.77
N ASP A 12 14.20 -2.67 -6.83
CA ASP A 12 13.20 -3.17 -7.79
C ASP A 12 12.25 -4.18 -7.15
N LEU A 13 12.76 -5.09 -6.31
CA LEU A 13 11.92 -6.01 -5.55
C LEU A 13 11.00 -5.26 -4.58
N LEU A 14 11.52 -4.27 -3.86
CA LEU A 14 10.72 -3.43 -2.97
C LEU A 14 9.64 -2.68 -3.75
N ARG A 15 9.98 -2.06 -4.88
CA ARG A 15 9.03 -1.38 -5.78
C ARG A 15 7.97 -2.32 -6.35
N HIS A 16 8.34 -3.55 -6.69
CA HIS A 16 7.36 -4.56 -7.09
C HIS A 16 6.40 -4.91 -5.95
N THR A 17 6.91 -4.97 -4.71
CA THR A 17 6.06 -5.17 -3.52
C THR A 17 5.11 -3.99 -3.30
N LEU A 18 5.55 -2.73 -3.54
CA LEU A 18 4.67 -1.56 -3.48
C LEU A 18 3.56 -1.62 -4.54
N ALA A 19 3.88 -2.02 -5.77
CA ALA A 19 2.89 -2.23 -6.83
C ALA A 19 1.90 -3.35 -6.45
N THR A 20 2.38 -4.43 -5.83
CA THR A 20 1.53 -5.51 -5.31
C THR A 20 0.60 -4.99 -4.21
N LEU A 21 1.12 -4.17 -3.30
CA LEU A 21 0.31 -3.56 -2.25
C LEU A 21 -0.76 -2.63 -2.83
N ALA A 22 -0.40 -1.77 -3.80
CA ALA A 22 -1.35 -0.89 -4.48
C ALA A 22 -2.49 -1.71 -5.12
N TYR A 23 -2.14 -2.75 -5.87
CA TYR A 23 -3.09 -3.66 -6.50
C TYR A 23 -4.06 -4.29 -5.48
N ARG A 24 -3.52 -4.91 -4.41
CA ARG A 24 -4.32 -5.58 -3.38
C ARG A 24 -5.17 -4.60 -2.57
N THR A 25 -4.66 -3.41 -2.31
CA THR A 25 -5.43 -2.37 -1.61
C THR A 25 -6.59 -1.90 -2.48
N VAL A 26 -6.40 -1.68 -3.78
CA VAL A 26 -7.50 -1.36 -4.69
C VAL A 26 -8.60 -2.44 -4.63
N ARG A 27 -8.23 -3.72 -4.67
CA ARG A 27 -9.21 -4.83 -4.54
C ARG A 27 -9.99 -4.78 -3.22
N ALA A 28 -9.35 -4.32 -2.15
CA ALA A 28 -10.03 -4.15 -0.86
C ALA A 28 -10.94 -2.90 -0.81
N LEU A 29 -10.65 -1.86 -1.60
CA LEU A 29 -11.36 -0.58 -1.59
C LEU A 29 -12.45 -0.47 -2.66
N GLU A 30 -12.25 -1.06 -3.84
CA GLU A 30 -13.17 -0.95 -4.96
C GLU A 30 -14.57 -1.47 -4.61
N TYR A 31 -15.59 -0.73 -5.07
CA TYR A 31 -17.00 -1.06 -4.79
C TYR A 31 -17.35 -1.14 -3.30
N ALA A 32 -16.52 -0.64 -2.40
CA ALA A 32 -16.87 -0.54 -1.00
C ALA A 32 -18.02 0.47 -0.83
N PRO A 33 -19.12 0.11 -0.14
CA PRO A 33 -20.15 1.08 0.17
C PRO A 33 -19.58 2.18 1.10
N GLU A 34 -20.10 3.38 1.01
CA GLU A 34 -19.62 4.51 1.84
C GLU A 34 -19.71 4.21 3.34
N SER A 35 -20.74 3.48 3.76
CA SER A 35 -20.91 3.03 5.14
C SER A 35 -19.80 2.13 5.65
N PHE A 36 -19.02 1.50 4.76
CA PHE A 36 -17.89 0.66 5.13
C PHE A 36 -16.80 1.43 5.86
N ALA A 37 -16.60 2.70 5.53
CA ALA A 37 -15.56 3.53 6.14
C ALA A 37 -15.54 3.49 7.66
N ASN A 38 -16.72 3.45 8.27
CA ASN A 38 -16.91 3.49 9.73
C ASN A 38 -17.46 2.17 10.28
N PHE A 39 -17.28 1.07 9.56
CA PHE A 39 -17.71 -0.25 10.03
C PHE A 39 -17.09 -0.55 11.40
N ASP A 40 -17.92 -0.88 12.38
CA ASP A 40 -17.48 -1.22 13.73
C ASP A 40 -16.92 -2.64 13.75
N SER A 41 -15.62 -2.74 13.95
CA SER A 41 -14.86 -4.00 13.99
C SER A 41 -14.35 -4.35 15.40
N ALA A 42 -14.84 -3.66 16.43
CA ALA A 42 -14.28 -3.72 17.79
C ALA A 42 -12.78 -3.34 17.87
N GLY A 43 -12.29 -2.58 16.88
CA GLY A 43 -10.92 -2.09 16.78
C GLY A 43 -10.87 -0.86 15.90
N ARG A 44 -9.81 -0.72 15.10
CA ARG A 44 -9.73 0.37 14.12
C ARG A 44 -10.79 0.18 13.03
N SER A 45 -11.56 1.23 12.75
CA SER A 45 -12.44 1.25 11.59
C SER A 45 -11.65 1.24 10.27
N PRO A 46 -12.26 0.85 9.14
CA PRO A 46 -11.57 0.85 7.84
C PRO A 46 -10.91 2.18 7.48
N VAL A 47 -11.55 3.32 7.75
CA VAL A 47 -10.96 4.64 7.49
C VAL A 47 -9.73 4.91 8.38
N GLN A 48 -9.75 4.45 9.63
CA GLN A 48 -8.59 4.56 10.53
C GLN A 48 -7.43 3.65 10.10
N ILE A 49 -7.72 2.45 9.60
CA ILE A 49 -6.72 1.55 9.03
C ILE A 49 -6.07 2.21 7.82
N LEU A 50 -6.86 2.77 6.91
CA LEU A 50 -6.35 3.42 5.70
C LEU A 50 -5.52 4.67 6.02
N ALA A 51 -5.94 5.47 7.02
CA ALA A 51 -5.18 6.59 7.53
C ALA A 51 -3.81 6.16 8.06
N HIS A 52 -3.77 5.08 8.84
CA HIS A 52 -2.53 4.51 9.35
C HIS A 52 -1.62 3.99 8.19
N MET A 53 -2.18 3.34 7.18
CA MET A 53 -1.42 2.91 6.00
C MET A 53 -0.79 4.10 5.27
N GLY A 54 -1.47 5.24 5.18
CA GLY A 54 -0.91 6.48 4.66
C GLY A 54 0.27 6.99 5.49
N ASP A 55 0.15 6.97 6.82
CA ASP A 55 1.22 7.35 7.74
C ASP A 55 2.44 6.44 7.62
N LEU A 56 2.25 5.12 7.42
CA LEU A 56 3.35 4.18 7.19
C LEU A 56 4.21 4.57 5.98
N PHE A 57 3.61 5.03 4.88
CA PHE A 57 4.37 5.41 3.67
C PHE A 57 4.98 6.81 3.76
N LEU A 58 4.38 7.75 4.46
CA LEU A 58 5.04 9.00 4.81
C LEU A 58 6.27 8.75 5.68
N TRP A 59 6.14 7.84 6.66
CA TRP A 59 7.25 7.43 7.50
C TRP A 59 8.34 6.69 6.70
N ALA A 60 7.97 5.73 5.84
CA ALA A 60 8.91 5.02 4.98
C ALA A 60 9.72 5.97 4.10
N LEU A 61 9.06 6.96 3.48
CA LEU A 61 9.70 7.99 2.68
C LEU A 61 10.67 8.83 3.52
N SER A 62 10.25 9.29 4.69
CA SER A 62 11.10 10.09 5.59
C SER A 62 12.34 9.32 6.08
N MET A 63 12.19 8.02 6.35
CA MET A 63 13.34 7.14 6.66
C MET A 63 14.27 6.98 5.47
N ALA A 64 13.73 6.77 4.26
CA ALA A 64 14.53 6.65 3.05
C ALA A 64 15.30 7.94 2.76
N GLN A 65 14.73 9.10 3.07
CA GLN A 65 15.35 10.42 2.95
C GLN A 65 16.38 10.73 4.06
N GLY A 66 16.44 9.90 5.12
CA GLY A 66 17.37 10.09 6.23
C GLY A 66 16.87 11.04 7.33
N ASN A 67 15.58 11.36 7.32
CA ASN A 67 14.96 12.24 8.33
C ASN A 67 13.67 11.61 8.89
N PRO A 68 13.76 10.50 9.66
CA PRO A 68 12.61 9.76 10.14
C PRO A 68 11.60 10.64 10.88
N THR A 69 10.37 10.68 10.38
CA THR A 69 9.27 11.45 10.98
C THR A 69 8.01 10.60 11.00
N TRP A 70 7.46 10.36 12.18
CA TRP A 70 6.20 9.64 12.35
C TRP A 70 5.03 10.63 12.50
N HIS A 71 3.90 10.29 11.88
CA HIS A 71 2.62 10.98 12.03
C HIS A 71 1.59 10.02 12.58
N ASN A 72 0.62 10.53 13.34
CA ASN A 72 -0.55 9.79 13.80
C ASN A 72 -1.80 10.58 13.37
N THR A 73 -2.13 10.44 12.10
CA THR A 73 -3.17 11.25 11.44
C THR A 73 -4.55 10.80 11.88
N GLN A 74 -5.37 11.76 12.32
CA GLN A 74 -6.79 11.52 12.49
C GLN A 74 -7.47 11.54 11.10
N PRO A 75 -8.26 10.51 10.74
CA PRO A 75 -8.87 10.43 9.42
C PRO A 75 -9.88 11.58 9.21
N ILE A 76 -9.84 12.17 8.02
CA ILE A 76 -10.74 13.25 7.60
C ILE A 76 -12.00 12.66 6.95
N GLY A 77 -11.85 11.59 6.17
CA GLY A 77 -12.94 10.94 5.46
C GLY A 77 -12.43 9.86 4.50
N TRP A 78 -13.35 9.00 4.05
CA TRP A 78 -13.00 7.83 3.23
C TRP A 78 -12.30 8.19 1.90
N PRO A 79 -12.83 9.11 1.07
CA PRO A 79 -12.16 9.49 -0.16
C PRO A 79 -10.81 10.18 0.06
N GLN A 80 -10.72 11.02 1.08
CA GLN A 80 -9.50 11.76 1.42
C GLN A 80 -8.38 10.83 1.86
N GLU A 81 -8.69 9.81 2.68
CA GLU A 81 -7.68 8.85 3.11
C GLU A 81 -7.24 7.91 1.98
N GLN A 82 -8.13 7.55 1.06
CA GLN A 82 -7.74 6.83 -0.16
C GLN A 82 -6.73 7.65 -0.98
N GLN A 83 -7.04 8.93 -1.24
CA GLN A 83 -6.16 9.83 -1.96
C GLN A 83 -4.81 9.99 -1.26
N ARG A 84 -4.82 10.20 0.07
CA ARG A 84 -3.61 10.36 0.87
C ARG A 84 -2.73 9.11 0.86
N PHE A 85 -3.33 7.94 1.01
CA PHE A 85 -2.62 6.66 0.93
C PHE A 85 -1.89 6.48 -0.40
N PHE A 86 -2.59 6.63 -1.53
CA PHE A 86 -1.97 6.48 -2.84
C PHE A 86 -0.93 7.57 -3.15
N ALA A 87 -1.14 8.79 -2.67
CA ALA A 87 -0.15 9.86 -2.81
C ALA A 87 1.14 9.56 -2.04
N ALA A 88 1.04 9.09 -0.78
CA ALA A 88 2.18 8.71 0.02
C ALA A 88 2.93 7.51 -0.55
N LEU A 89 2.20 6.48 -1.00
CA LEU A 89 2.76 5.29 -1.64
C LEU A 89 3.49 5.65 -2.94
N SER A 90 2.89 6.50 -3.78
CA SER A 90 3.49 6.99 -5.03
C SER A 90 4.76 7.79 -4.78
N ALA A 91 4.77 8.67 -3.77
CA ALA A 91 5.94 9.46 -3.43
C ALA A 91 7.10 8.57 -2.97
N PHE A 92 6.83 7.53 -2.18
CA PHE A 92 7.84 6.57 -1.76
C PHE A 92 8.39 5.75 -2.94
N ASP A 93 7.52 5.23 -3.83
CA ASP A 93 7.97 4.51 -5.04
C ASP A 93 8.81 5.41 -5.94
N ALA A 94 8.39 6.65 -6.17
CA ALA A 94 9.13 7.62 -6.97
C ALA A 94 10.52 7.90 -6.40
N TYR A 95 10.64 8.00 -5.07
CA TYR A 95 11.93 8.15 -4.42
C TYR A 95 12.83 6.94 -4.63
N LEU A 96 12.28 5.72 -4.50
CA LEU A 96 13.03 4.47 -4.77
C LEU A 96 13.41 4.33 -6.25
N ALA A 97 12.61 4.87 -7.18
CA ALA A 97 12.89 4.87 -8.61
C ALA A 97 14.00 5.84 -9.00
N SER A 98 14.24 6.86 -8.19
CA SER A 98 15.24 7.89 -8.46
C SER A 98 16.67 7.39 -8.19
N SER A 99 17.66 8.18 -8.61
CA SER A 99 19.07 7.96 -8.27
C SER A 99 19.44 8.41 -6.84
N SER A 100 18.47 8.88 -6.06
CA SER A 100 18.69 9.37 -4.71
C SER A 100 19.19 8.25 -3.79
N LYS A 101 20.07 8.62 -2.86
CA LYS A 101 20.55 7.68 -1.84
C LYS A 101 19.41 7.31 -0.89
N VAL A 102 19.22 6.01 -0.68
CA VAL A 102 18.33 5.51 0.37
C VAL A 102 19.12 5.40 1.68
N HIS A 103 18.71 6.15 2.69
CA HIS A 103 19.42 6.25 3.97
C HIS A 103 19.02 5.16 4.98
N ALA A 104 17.94 4.44 4.73
CA ALA A 104 17.52 3.29 5.55
C ALA A 104 17.82 1.97 4.83
N PRO A 105 18.16 0.87 5.54
CA PRO A 105 18.29 -0.45 4.91
C PRO A 105 16.98 -0.87 4.24
N ILE A 106 17.07 -1.36 3.01
CA ILE A 106 15.89 -1.80 2.22
C ILE A 106 15.10 -2.88 2.97
N GLU A 107 15.80 -3.79 3.64
CA GLU A 107 15.19 -4.86 4.43
C GLU A 107 14.36 -4.32 5.60
N ARG A 108 14.80 -3.20 6.20
CA ARG A 108 14.05 -2.55 7.29
C ARG A 108 12.80 -1.83 6.77
N LEU A 109 12.89 -1.21 5.60
CA LEU A 109 11.73 -0.62 4.93
C LEU A 109 10.72 -1.70 4.53
N MET A 110 11.20 -2.88 4.08
CA MET A 110 10.35 -4.02 3.77
C MET A 110 9.67 -4.58 5.02
N GLN A 111 10.47 -4.98 6.04
CA GLN A 111 9.93 -5.68 7.22
C GLN A 111 9.05 -4.80 8.12
N GLY A 112 9.24 -3.49 8.12
CA GLY A 112 8.45 -2.53 8.89
C GLY A 112 7.26 -2.02 8.07
N PRO A 113 7.32 -0.79 7.52
CA PRO A 113 6.14 -0.14 6.95
C PRO A 113 5.46 -0.91 5.81
N VAL A 114 6.23 -1.60 4.96
CA VAL A 114 5.66 -2.27 3.78
C VAL A 114 4.88 -3.53 4.17
N THR A 115 5.47 -4.42 4.98
CA THR A 115 4.76 -5.63 5.43
C THR A 115 3.64 -5.32 6.40
N ASP A 116 3.76 -4.29 7.22
CA ASP A 116 2.66 -3.83 8.07
C ASP A 116 1.47 -3.36 7.21
N ALA A 117 1.70 -2.55 6.19
CA ALA A 117 0.66 -2.13 5.26
C ALA A 117 0.02 -3.31 4.50
N LEU A 118 0.79 -4.36 4.15
CA LEU A 118 0.23 -5.58 3.54
C LEU A 118 -0.72 -6.32 4.49
N THR A 119 -0.38 -6.40 5.78
CA THR A 119 -1.29 -6.98 6.78
C THR A 119 -2.57 -6.17 6.92
N HIS A 120 -2.46 -4.83 6.89
CA HIS A 120 -3.62 -3.94 6.93
C HIS A 120 -4.50 -4.02 5.68
N ALA A 121 -3.93 -4.21 4.48
CA ALA A 121 -4.71 -4.49 3.27
C ALA A 121 -5.54 -5.79 3.42
N GLY A 122 -4.96 -6.82 4.04
CA GLY A 122 -5.67 -8.06 4.39
C GLY A 122 -6.78 -7.83 5.40
N GLN A 123 -6.56 -6.98 6.40
CA GLN A 123 -7.60 -6.58 7.37
C GLN A 123 -8.77 -5.87 6.68
N LEU A 124 -8.50 -4.92 5.78
CA LEU A 124 -9.55 -4.26 5.00
C LEU A 124 -10.39 -5.25 4.20
N ALA A 125 -9.76 -6.21 3.52
CA ALA A 125 -10.47 -7.25 2.78
C ALA A 125 -11.31 -8.16 3.71
N MET A 126 -10.82 -8.48 4.90
CA MET A 126 -11.57 -9.25 5.90
C MET A 126 -12.76 -8.46 6.43
N LEU A 127 -12.55 -7.17 6.78
CA LEU A 127 -13.62 -6.29 7.26
C LEU A 127 -14.73 -6.11 6.20
N ARG A 128 -14.37 -6.06 4.90
CA ARG A 128 -15.34 -6.07 3.80
C ARG A 128 -16.26 -7.29 3.86
N ARG A 129 -15.70 -8.48 4.12
CA ARG A 129 -16.48 -9.71 4.28
C ARG A 129 -17.41 -9.63 5.48
N LEU A 130 -16.90 -9.17 6.62
CA LEU A 130 -17.69 -9.02 7.85
C LEU A 130 -18.82 -7.98 7.70
N ALA A 131 -18.57 -6.93 6.93
CA ALA A 131 -19.56 -5.89 6.60
C ALA A 131 -20.58 -6.31 5.51
N GLY A 132 -20.55 -7.57 5.05
CA GLY A 132 -21.48 -8.08 4.03
C GLY A 132 -21.20 -7.61 2.59
N SER A 133 -20.02 -7.05 2.32
CA SER A 133 -19.59 -6.60 1.01
C SER A 133 -18.23 -7.20 0.63
N PRO A 134 -18.10 -8.53 0.48
CA PRO A 134 -16.84 -9.21 0.28
C PRO A 134 -16.14 -8.77 -1.01
N THR A 135 -14.82 -8.77 -0.98
CA THR A 135 -13.99 -8.60 -2.18
C THR A 135 -14.10 -9.84 -3.07
N ARG A 136 -13.96 -9.65 -4.38
CA ARG A 136 -13.86 -10.75 -5.33
C ARG A 136 -12.53 -11.48 -5.15
N GLY A 137 -12.57 -12.81 -5.14
CA GLY A 137 -11.36 -13.64 -5.12
C GLY A 137 -10.66 -13.68 -6.47
N GLU A 138 -9.35 -13.79 -6.48
CA GLU A 138 -8.55 -13.97 -7.68
C GLU A 138 -7.24 -14.71 -7.39
N ASN A 139 -6.63 -15.27 -8.44
CA ASN A 139 -5.30 -15.84 -8.36
C ASN A 139 -4.25 -14.73 -8.54
N PHE A 140 -3.73 -14.21 -7.42
CA PHE A 140 -2.74 -13.13 -7.42
C PHE A 140 -1.39 -13.52 -8.07
N TYR A 141 -1.07 -14.80 -8.22
CA TYR A 141 0.15 -15.23 -8.88
C TYR A 141 0.21 -14.80 -10.35
N VAL A 142 -0.96 -14.75 -11.01
CA VAL A 142 -1.08 -14.37 -12.42
C VAL A 142 -1.60 -12.93 -12.60
N ALA A 143 -1.77 -12.18 -11.53
CA ALA A 143 -2.25 -10.80 -11.58
C ALA A 143 -1.29 -9.91 -12.39
N ALA A 144 -1.84 -8.98 -13.18
CA ALA A 144 -1.06 -8.06 -14.02
C ALA A 144 -0.51 -6.90 -13.17
N ILE A 145 0.50 -7.18 -12.34
CA ILE A 145 1.14 -6.20 -11.46
C ILE A 145 2.41 -5.68 -12.12
N THR A 146 2.50 -4.37 -12.29
CA THR A 146 3.63 -3.70 -12.95
C THR A 146 4.28 -2.70 -12.01
N ILE A 147 5.62 -2.74 -11.90
CA ILE A 147 6.41 -1.77 -11.12
C ILE A 147 6.08 -0.35 -11.59
N GLY A 148 5.82 0.54 -10.64
CA GLY A 148 5.47 1.94 -10.92
C GLY A 148 3.97 2.19 -11.11
N GLN A 149 3.13 1.15 -11.22
CA GLN A 149 1.69 1.30 -11.22
C GLN A 149 1.16 1.35 -9.77
N ILE A 150 1.23 2.54 -9.19
CA ILE A 150 1.04 2.79 -7.74
C ILE A 150 -0.24 3.61 -7.47
N ASN A 151 -1.14 3.71 -8.40
CA ASN A 151 -2.37 4.51 -8.25
C ASN A 151 -3.60 3.65 -7.97
N SER A 152 -4.75 4.31 -7.81
CA SER A 152 -6.04 3.66 -7.57
C SER A 152 -6.65 3.01 -8.82
N VAL A 153 -6.04 3.18 -9.99
CA VAL A 153 -6.48 2.55 -11.24
C VAL A 153 -5.60 1.33 -11.50
N GLN A 154 -6.19 0.15 -11.37
CA GLN A 154 -5.49 -1.12 -11.53
C GLN A 154 -6.16 -1.97 -12.63
N PRO A 155 -5.42 -2.84 -13.33
CA PRO A 155 -6.01 -3.72 -14.34
C PRO A 155 -7.02 -4.68 -13.72
N GLU A 156 -7.99 -5.11 -14.54
CA GLU A 156 -8.96 -6.14 -14.14
C GLU A 156 -8.26 -7.45 -13.76
N PRO A 157 -8.84 -8.25 -12.84
CA PRO A 157 -8.32 -9.56 -12.49
C PRO A 157 -8.14 -10.48 -13.70
N VAL A 158 -6.93 -11.02 -13.87
CA VAL A 158 -6.63 -11.97 -14.97
C VAL A 158 -7.33 -13.31 -14.76
N LYS A 159 -7.39 -13.77 -13.51
CA LYS A 159 -8.03 -15.05 -13.16
C LYS A 159 -8.85 -14.91 -11.88
N PRO A 160 -10.06 -14.33 -11.98
CA PRO A 160 -10.99 -14.28 -10.86
C PRO A 160 -11.65 -15.65 -10.60
N PHE A 161 -12.17 -15.85 -9.36
CA PHE A 161 -12.96 -17.03 -8.96
C PHE A 161 -14.00 -16.69 -7.90
#